data_e834e82c40af9e249f71b2d42e0318d1
#
_entry.id   e834e82c40af9e249f71b2d42e0318d1
#
_cell.length_a   1.000
_cell.length_b   1.000
_cell.length_c   1.000
_cell.angle_alpha   90.00
_cell.angle_beta   90.00
_cell.angle_gamma   90.00
#
_symmetry.space_group_name_H-M   'P 1'
#
loop_
_entity.id
_entity.type
_entity.pdbx_description
1 polymer ?
#
loop_
_entity_poly.entity_id
_entity_poly.type
_entity_poly.pdbx_seq_one_letter_code
_entity_poly.pdbx_strand_id
1 'polypeptide(L)'
;MEVRLFGELEALDDGVPVPVRGAKQRALLALLALQRGQPVSADRLIDLLWGDRQAANPANALQTQIGQLRRTLGPAAILTTEAGYTLAAGPGEVDVVRFEQLVAKGQRLAAGGEMEPASAALGEALRLRRGEPLAEFTYAGFFDAEQIGRAHV
;
A
#
# COMPACT_ATOMS: atom_id res chain seq x y z
N MET A 1 2.55 3.42 -11.95
CA MET A 1 3.30 2.74 -10.88
C MET A 1 2.42 1.69 -10.23
N GLU A 2 2.97 0.51 -10.03
CA GLU A 2 2.28 -0.60 -9.38
C GLU A 2 2.97 -0.90 -8.05
N VAL A 3 2.21 -1.18 -7.00
CA VAL A 3 2.74 -1.56 -5.68
C VAL A 3 2.15 -2.90 -5.28
N ARG A 4 3.00 -3.85 -4.97
CA ARG A 4 2.61 -5.19 -4.52
C ARG A 4 2.90 -5.33 -3.04
N LEU A 5 1.85 -5.64 -2.28
CA LEU A 5 1.92 -5.79 -0.82
C LEU A 5 1.63 -7.23 -0.36
N PHE A 6 1.21 -8.12 -1.27
CA PHE A 6 1.16 -9.55 -0.96
C PHE A 6 2.57 -10.12 -1.00
N GLY A 7 2.99 -10.74 0.10
CA GLY A 7 4.35 -11.20 0.24
C GLY A 7 5.29 -10.02 0.51
N GLU A 8 6.48 -10.09 -0.05
CA GLU A 8 7.47 -9.02 0.07
C GLU A 8 7.03 -7.80 -0.77
N LEU A 9 7.24 -6.61 -0.22
CA LEU A 9 6.92 -5.36 -0.91
C LEU A 9 7.70 -5.24 -2.22
N GLU A 10 6.99 -4.91 -3.29
CA GLU A 10 7.59 -4.59 -4.59
C GLU A 10 6.92 -3.34 -5.16
N ALA A 11 7.73 -2.48 -5.76
CA ALA A 11 7.26 -1.37 -6.58
C ALA A 11 7.69 -1.62 -8.03
N LEU A 12 6.78 -1.38 -8.98
CA LEU A 12 7.05 -1.59 -10.39
C LEU A 12 6.65 -0.35 -11.19
N ASP A 13 7.45 -0.02 -12.20
CA ASP A 13 7.17 1.03 -13.16
C ASP A 13 7.15 0.39 -14.54
N ASP A 14 5.99 0.42 -15.21
CA ASP A 14 5.77 -0.28 -16.48
C ASP A 14 6.21 -1.76 -16.43
N GLY A 15 5.91 -2.42 -15.32
CA GLY A 15 6.25 -3.82 -15.12
C GLY A 15 7.71 -4.09 -14.73
N VAL A 16 8.53 -3.05 -14.64
CA VAL A 16 9.95 -3.16 -14.27
C VAL A 16 10.10 -2.88 -12.78
N PRO A 17 10.71 -3.80 -12.01
CA PRO A 17 10.93 -3.57 -10.59
C PRO A 17 11.77 -2.32 -10.31
N VAL A 18 11.32 -1.52 -9.35
CA VAL A 18 12.05 -0.35 -8.86
C VAL A 18 12.49 -0.66 -7.44
N PRO A 19 13.79 -0.72 -7.15
CA PRO A 19 14.25 -1.09 -5.82
C PRO A 19 13.96 0.02 -4.81
N VAL A 20 13.15 -0.30 -3.81
CA VAL A 20 12.89 0.56 -2.64
C VAL A 20 13.67 -0.02 -1.47
N ARG A 21 14.62 0.75 -0.96
CA ARG A 21 15.55 0.30 0.07
C ARG A 21 15.32 1.04 1.39
N GLY A 22 15.66 0.35 2.48
CA GLY A 22 15.53 0.90 3.82
C GLY A 22 14.16 0.63 4.43
N ALA A 23 14.17 0.19 5.68
CA ALA A 23 12.96 -0.25 6.38
C ALA A 23 11.90 0.85 6.47
N LYS A 24 12.32 2.09 6.76
CA LYS A 24 11.39 3.22 6.88
C LYS A 24 10.77 3.59 5.54
N GLN A 25 11.53 3.57 4.45
CA GLN A 25 10.99 3.86 3.12
C GLN A 25 10.00 2.80 2.67
N ARG A 26 10.32 1.54 2.91
CA ARG A 26 9.42 0.44 2.55
C ARG A 26 8.12 0.52 3.36
N ALA A 27 8.21 0.78 4.66
CA ALA A 27 7.04 0.95 5.51
C ALA A 27 6.21 2.17 5.09
N LEU A 28 6.85 3.29 4.77
CA LEU A 28 6.16 4.49 4.31
C LEU A 28 5.39 4.24 3.02
N LEU A 29 6.02 3.58 2.04
CA LEU A 29 5.35 3.23 0.79
C LEU A 29 4.13 2.35 1.04
N ALA A 30 4.27 1.33 1.88
CA ALA A 30 3.15 0.43 2.21
C ALA A 30 2.01 1.19 2.91
N LEU A 31 2.33 2.06 3.86
CA LEU A 31 1.32 2.86 4.55
C LEU A 31 0.53 3.75 3.59
N LEU A 32 1.22 4.42 2.68
CA LEU A 32 0.57 5.27 1.69
C LEU A 32 -0.26 4.46 0.69
N ALA A 33 0.25 3.30 0.26
CA ALA A 33 -0.47 2.43 -0.69
C ALA A 33 -1.78 1.90 -0.11
N LEU A 34 -1.82 1.60 1.19
CA LEU A 34 -3.01 1.09 1.85
C LEU A 34 -4.14 2.12 1.99
N GLN A 35 -3.85 3.40 1.83
CA GLN A 35 -4.84 4.46 2.04
C GLN A 35 -5.79 4.68 0.86
N ARG A 36 -5.63 3.94 -0.22
CA ARG A 36 -6.55 3.96 -1.39
C ARG A 36 -6.71 5.36 -2.00
N GLY A 37 -5.60 6.10 -2.07
CA GLY A 37 -5.60 7.46 -2.61
C GLY A 37 -6.00 8.53 -1.63
N GLN A 38 -6.29 8.18 -0.38
CA GLN A 38 -6.59 9.17 0.65
C GLN A 38 -5.30 9.69 1.28
N PRO A 39 -5.23 10.97 1.64
CA PRO A 39 -4.03 11.52 2.26
C PRO A 39 -3.85 11.02 3.70
N VAL A 40 -2.59 10.90 4.10
CA VAL A 40 -2.22 10.57 5.49
C VAL A 40 -1.46 11.76 6.04
N SER A 41 -1.86 12.25 7.22
CA SER A 41 -1.22 13.39 7.85
C SER A 41 0.23 13.08 8.21
N ALA A 42 1.07 14.12 8.23
CA ALA A 42 2.46 13.98 8.65
C ALA A 42 2.56 13.42 10.07
N ASP A 43 1.73 13.92 10.99
CA ASP A 43 1.73 13.47 12.38
C ASP A 43 1.41 11.99 12.50
N ARG A 44 0.42 11.50 11.74
CA ARG A 44 0.07 10.08 11.73
C ARG A 44 1.21 9.22 11.17
N LEU A 45 1.84 9.67 10.10
CA LEU A 45 2.98 8.94 9.51
C LEU A 45 4.16 8.88 10.49
N ILE A 46 4.43 9.97 11.18
CA ILE A 46 5.49 10.01 12.20
C ILE A 46 5.19 9.00 13.32
N ASP A 47 3.96 9.00 13.83
CA ASP A 47 3.56 8.06 14.88
C ASP A 47 3.68 6.61 14.43
N LEU A 48 3.24 6.31 13.21
CA LEU A 48 3.28 4.94 12.68
C LEU A 48 4.70 4.46 12.40
N LEU A 49 5.56 5.34 11.89
CA LEU A 49 6.92 4.95 11.48
C LEU A 49 7.91 4.91 12.64
N TRP A 50 7.78 5.82 13.60
CA TRP A 50 8.73 5.91 14.71
C TRP A 50 8.13 5.55 16.06
N GLY A 51 6.81 5.68 16.23
CA GLY A 51 6.16 5.39 17.50
C GLY A 51 6.77 6.18 18.64
N ASP A 52 7.10 5.49 19.73
CA ASP A 52 7.72 6.11 20.91
C ASP A 52 9.23 6.39 20.73
N ARG A 53 9.82 5.91 19.64
CA ARG A 53 11.24 6.10 19.32
C ARG A 53 11.44 7.22 18.32
N GLN A 54 10.82 8.34 18.55
CA GLN A 54 10.90 9.46 17.62
C GLN A 54 12.31 10.01 17.53
N ALA A 55 12.67 10.44 16.32
CA ALA A 55 13.90 11.17 16.07
C ALA A 55 13.86 12.53 16.79
N ALA A 56 15.04 13.14 16.97
CA ALA A 56 15.13 14.46 17.59
C ALA A 56 14.33 15.53 16.81
N ASN A 57 14.21 15.37 15.50
CA ASN A 57 13.37 16.22 14.65
C ASN A 57 12.52 15.33 13.74
N PRO A 58 11.34 14.86 14.22
CA PRO A 58 10.51 13.92 13.47
C PRO A 58 10.03 14.47 12.12
N ALA A 59 9.66 15.74 12.06
CA ALA A 59 9.20 16.36 10.82
C ALA A 59 10.28 16.31 9.73
N ASN A 60 11.52 16.62 10.09
CA ASN A 60 12.63 16.55 9.16
C ASN A 60 12.96 15.11 8.74
N ALA A 61 12.86 14.17 9.70
CA ALA A 61 13.06 12.75 9.40
C ALA A 61 12.03 12.24 8.39
N LEU A 62 10.76 12.61 8.55
CA LEU A 62 9.72 12.27 7.59
C LEU A 62 9.98 12.87 6.22
N GLN A 63 10.32 14.17 6.16
CA GLN A 63 10.62 14.83 4.89
C GLN A 63 11.78 14.17 4.17
N THR A 64 12.79 13.70 4.90
CA THR A 64 13.91 12.97 4.34
C THR A 64 13.43 11.67 3.68
N GLN A 65 12.57 10.92 4.34
CA GLN A 65 12.03 9.67 3.79
C GLN A 65 11.15 9.92 2.56
N ILE A 66 10.30 10.94 2.61
CA ILE A 66 9.48 11.34 1.47
C ILE A 66 10.36 11.73 0.28
N GLY A 67 11.40 12.53 0.53
CA GLY A 67 12.34 12.94 -0.52
C GLY A 67 13.06 11.76 -1.16
N GLN A 68 13.47 10.79 -0.37
CA GLN A 68 14.14 9.59 -0.86
C GLN A 68 13.19 8.72 -1.71
N LEU A 69 11.93 8.56 -1.29
CA LEU A 69 10.94 7.85 -2.09
C LEU A 69 10.69 8.55 -3.42
N ARG A 70 10.60 9.89 -3.42
CA ARG A 70 10.44 10.65 -4.65
C ARG A 70 11.62 10.49 -5.60
N ARG A 71 12.82 10.39 -5.07
CA ARG A 71 14.02 10.12 -5.91
C ARG A 71 13.98 8.72 -6.52
N THR A 72 13.47 7.75 -5.76
CA THR A 72 13.39 6.36 -6.21
C THR A 72 12.24 6.13 -7.19
N LEU A 73 11.05 6.66 -6.89
CA LEU A 73 9.82 6.39 -7.63
C LEU A 73 9.46 7.48 -8.65
N GLY A 74 10.10 8.63 -8.56
CA GLY A 74 9.77 9.81 -9.35
C GLY A 74 9.11 10.89 -8.50
N PRO A 75 9.32 12.17 -8.86
CA PRO A 75 8.82 13.29 -8.03
C PRO A 75 7.30 13.37 -7.98
N ALA A 76 6.59 12.83 -8.96
CA ALA A 76 5.14 12.83 -8.99
C ALA A 76 4.51 11.67 -8.21
N ALA A 77 5.31 10.73 -7.69
CA ALA A 77 4.78 9.54 -7.03
C ALA A 77 4.07 9.85 -5.70
N ILE A 78 4.50 10.88 -4.99
CA ILE A 78 3.91 11.28 -3.72
C ILE A 78 3.48 12.74 -3.83
N LEU A 79 2.19 12.97 -3.61
CA LEU A 79 1.59 14.30 -3.65
C LEU A 79 1.50 14.86 -2.24
N THR A 80 1.79 16.14 -2.09
CA THR A 80 1.61 16.86 -0.83
C THR A 80 0.34 17.71 -0.93
N THR A 81 -0.54 17.55 0.05
CA THR A 81 -1.77 18.34 0.16
C THR A 81 -1.85 18.93 1.56
N GLU A 82 -2.86 19.80 1.81
CA GLU A 82 -3.11 20.33 3.16
C GLU A 82 -3.43 19.20 4.15
N ALA A 83 -4.04 18.11 3.68
CA ALA A 83 -4.41 16.97 4.52
C ALA A 83 -3.24 16.00 4.76
N GLY A 84 -2.13 16.15 4.04
CA GLY A 84 -0.96 15.29 4.19
C GLY A 84 -0.41 14.79 2.88
N TYR A 85 0.06 13.55 2.89
CA TYR A 85 0.72 12.93 1.73
C TYR A 85 -0.16 11.84 1.13
N THR A 86 -0.16 11.74 -0.19
CA THR A 86 -0.94 10.75 -0.94
C THR A 86 -0.04 10.08 -1.97
N LEU A 87 -0.13 8.76 -2.07
CA LEU A 87 0.55 8.03 -3.13
C LEU A 87 -0.24 8.20 -4.43
N ALA A 88 0.44 8.58 -5.51
CA ALA A 88 -0.17 8.75 -6.83
C ALA A 88 -0.25 7.40 -7.57
N ALA A 89 -0.91 6.43 -6.94
CA ALA A 89 -1.18 5.11 -7.52
C ALA A 89 -2.69 4.88 -7.42
N GLY A 90 -3.31 4.52 -8.53
CA GLY A 90 -4.72 4.20 -8.53
C GLY A 90 -5.02 2.92 -7.76
N PRO A 91 -6.30 2.70 -7.38
CA PRO A 91 -6.67 1.50 -6.62
C PRO A 91 -6.33 0.19 -7.33
N GLY A 92 -6.39 0.19 -8.66
CA GLY A 92 -6.03 -0.98 -9.47
C GLY A 92 -4.54 -1.25 -9.55
N GLU A 93 -3.72 -0.31 -9.10
CA GLU A 93 -2.26 -0.40 -9.13
C GLU A 93 -1.66 -0.92 -7.81
N VAL A 94 -2.50 -1.13 -6.79
CA VAL A 94 -2.09 -1.70 -5.50
C VAL A 94 -2.76 -3.06 -5.36
N ASP A 95 -1.98 -4.11 -5.29
CA ASP A 95 -2.52 -5.49 -5.39
C ASP A 95 -3.52 -5.85 -4.30
N VAL A 96 -3.27 -5.49 -3.05
CA VAL A 96 -4.23 -5.79 -1.97
C VAL A 96 -5.54 -5.03 -2.15
N VAL A 97 -5.50 -3.81 -2.68
CA VAL A 97 -6.71 -3.03 -2.96
C VAL A 97 -7.46 -3.62 -4.15
N ARG A 98 -6.74 -3.97 -5.21
CA ARG A 98 -7.33 -4.63 -6.37
C ARG A 98 -7.95 -5.98 -5.99
N PHE A 99 -7.29 -6.76 -5.14
CA PHE A 99 -7.82 -8.01 -4.61
C PHE A 99 -9.18 -7.80 -3.95
N GLU A 100 -9.29 -6.83 -3.04
CA GLU A 100 -10.55 -6.50 -2.37
C GLU A 100 -11.65 -6.12 -3.37
N GLN A 101 -11.31 -5.33 -4.38
CA GLN A 101 -12.25 -4.91 -5.41
C GLN A 101 -12.75 -6.10 -6.23
N LEU A 102 -11.86 -7.01 -6.59
CA LEU A 102 -12.21 -8.20 -7.36
C LEU A 102 -13.07 -9.17 -6.55
N VAL A 103 -12.78 -9.35 -5.26
CA VAL A 103 -13.62 -10.16 -4.37
C VAL A 103 -15.03 -9.56 -4.27
N ALA A 104 -15.14 -8.27 -4.03
CA ALA A 104 -16.41 -7.59 -3.96
C ALA A 104 -17.21 -7.71 -5.26
N LYS A 105 -16.54 -7.53 -6.41
CA LYS A 105 -17.14 -7.71 -7.74
C LYS A 105 -17.66 -9.12 -7.93
N GLY A 106 -16.84 -10.12 -7.57
CA GLY A 106 -17.24 -11.53 -7.69
C GLY A 106 -18.45 -11.85 -6.83
N GLN A 107 -18.49 -11.34 -5.61
CA GLN A 107 -19.64 -11.53 -4.71
C GLN A 107 -20.92 -10.91 -5.27
N ARG A 108 -20.83 -9.69 -5.84
CA ARG A 108 -21.99 -9.04 -6.46
C ARG A 108 -22.50 -9.82 -7.67
N LEU A 109 -21.59 -10.29 -8.52
CA LEU A 109 -21.93 -11.07 -9.71
C LEU A 109 -22.58 -12.40 -9.34
N ALA A 110 -22.05 -13.08 -8.32
CA ALA A 110 -22.63 -14.33 -7.84
C ALA A 110 -24.02 -14.12 -7.26
N ALA A 111 -24.24 -13.06 -6.50
CA ALA A 111 -25.55 -12.71 -5.95
C ALA A 111 -26.58 -12.42 -7.05
N GLY A 112 -26.12 -11.88 -8.19
CA GLY A 112 -26.96 -11.65 -9.36
C GLY A 112 -27.14 -12.86 -10.28
N GLY A 113 -26.58 -14.00 -9.93
CA GLY A 113 -26.68 -15.24 -10.71
C GLY A 113 -25.69 -15.34 -11.86
N GLU A 114 -24.78 -14.40 -12.00
CA GLU A 114 -23.78 -14.37 -13.07
C GLU A 114 -22.52 -15.15 -12.65
N MET A 115 -22.62 -16.49 -12.69
CA MET A 115 -21.61 -17.36 -12.09
C MET A 115 -20.29 -17.39 -12.84
N GLU A 116 -20.31 -17.36 -14.18
CA GLU A 116 -19.08 -17.38 -14.96
C GLU A 116 -18.23 -16.10 -14.75
N PRO A 117 -18.79 -14.88 -14.91
CA PRO A 117 -18.01 -13.67 -14.61
C PRO A 117 -17.64 -13.56 -13.13
N ALA A 118 -18.47 -14.08 -12.21
CA ALA A 118 -18.10 -14.15 -10.80
C ALA A 118 -16.86 -15.00 -10.57
N SER A 119 -16.82 -16.18 -11.17
CA SER A 119 -15.68 -17.10 -11.09
C SER A 119 -14.42 -16.47 -11.68
N ALA A 120 -14.56 -15.77 -12.81
CA ALA A 120 -13.42 -15.10 -13.43
C ALA A 120 -12.83 -14.01 -12.53
N ALA A 121 -13.70 -13.19 -11.89
CA ALA A 121 -13.25 -12.14 -10.98
C ALA A 121 -12.53 -12.73 -9.75
N LEU A 122 -13.10 -13.75 -9.14
CA LEU A 122 -12.50 -14.41 -7.97
C LEU A 122 -11.20 -15.12 -8.32
N GLY A 123 -11.12 -15.73 -9.50
CA GLY A 123 -9.88 -16.35 -9.99
C GLY A 123 -8.76 -15.33 -10.22
N GLU A 124 -9.11 -14.17 -10.77
CA GLU A 124 -8.14 -13.08 -10.93
C GLU A 124 -7.66 -12.58 -9.56
N ALA A 125 -8.56 -12.45 -8.59
CA ALA A 125 -8.19 -12.07 -7.22
C ALA A 125 -7.18 -13.06 -6.62
N LEU A 126 -7.42 -14.35 -6.76
CA LEU A 126 -6.52 -15.37 -6.23
C LEU A 126 -5.12 -15.30 -6.87
N ARG A 127 -5.04 -14.99 -8.15
CA ARG A 127 -3.76 -14.86 -8.83
C ARG A 127 -2.91 -13.68 -8.34
N LEU A 128 -3.53 -12.65 -7.76
CA LEU A 128 -2.80 -11.53 -7.19
C LEU A 128 -2.11 -11.88 -5.89
N ARG A 129 -2.60 -12.89 -5.18
CA ARG A 129 -2.13 -13.22 -3.84
C ARG A 129 -0.88 -14.08 -3.88
N ARG A 130 0.30 -13.43 -3.90
CA ARG A 130 1.63 -14.09 -3.92
C ARG A 130 2.06 -14.62 -2.56
N GLY A 131 1.41 -14.19 -1.49
CA GLY A 131 1.74 -14.53 -0.12
C GLY A 131 0.80 -13.82 0.83
N GLU A 132 1.14 -13.77 2.11
CA GLU A 132 0.33 -13.05 3.08
C GLU A 132 0.41 -11.54 2.85
N PRO A 133 -0.69 -10.81 3.06
CA PRO A 133 -0.65 -9.36 2.92
C PRO A 133 0.27 -8.75 3.97
N LEU A 134 1.11 -7.80 3.53
CA LEU A 134 2.05 -7.08 4.40
C LEU A 134 3.01 -8.02 5.14
N ALA A 135 3.39 -9.14 4.53
CA ALA A 135 4.17 -10.20 5.17
C ALA A 135 5.49 -9.68 5.77
N GLU A 136 6.19 -8.78 5.06
CA GLU A 136 7.47 -8.27 5.55
C GLU A 136 7.34 -7.35 6.76
N PHE A 137 6.12 -6.87 7.07
CA PHE A 137 5.86 -5.93 8.16
C PHE A 137 5.22 -6.59 9.38
N THR A 138 5.02 -7.90 9.35
CA THR A 138 4.32 -8.63 10.43
C THR A 138 4.97 -8.41 11.80
N TYR A 139 6.29 -8.35 11.85
CA TYR A 139 7.04 -8.18 13.09
C TYR A 139 7.57 -6.76 13.30
N ALA A 140 7.31 -5.86 12.37
CA ALA A 140 7.87 -4.50 12.41
C ALA A 140 7.11 -3.54 13.32
N GLY A 141 5.85 -3.85 13.68
CA GLY A 141 5.03 -3.01 14.53
C GLY A 141 4.53 -1.73 13.88
N PHE A 142 4.70 -1.57 12.56
CA PHE A 142 4.27 -0.37 11.83
C PHE A 142 2.78 -0.36 11.54
N PHE A 143 2.12 -1.51 11.53
CA PHE A 143 0.72 -1.64 11.14
C PHE A 143 -0.09 -2.20 12.30
N ASP A 144 -1.29 -1.67 12.50
CA ASP A 144 -2.21 -2.21 13.48
C ASP A 144 -3.03 -3.37 12.89
N ALA A 145 -3.74 -4.09 13.76
CA ALA A 145 -4.54 -5.24 13.36
C ALA A 145 -5.66 -4.86 12.39
N GLU A 146 -6.20 -3.65 12.50
CA GLU A 146 -7.27 -3.16 11.63
C GLU A 146 -6.77 -3.00 10.19
N GLN A 147 -5.59 -2.41 10.00
CA GLN A 147 -5.01 -2.24 8.66
C GLN A 147 -4.68 -3.58 8.03
N ILE A 148 -4.11 -4.50 8.79
CA ILE A 148 -3.82 -5.85 8.32
C ILE A 148 -5.12 -6.58 7.98
N GLY A 149 -6.16 -6.43 8.81
CA GLY A 149 -7.47 -7.03 8.58
C GLY A 149 -8.11 -6.60 7.27
N ARG A 150 -7.96 -5.33 6.87
CA ARG A 150 -8.46 -4.84 5.59
C ARG A 150 -7.84 -5.54 4.39
N ALA A 151 -6.58 -5.94 4.51
CA ALA A 151 -5.88 -6.62 3.44
C ALA A 151 -6.24 -8.11 3.33
N HIS A 152 -6.95 -8.65 4.30
CA HIS A 152 -7.36 -10.05 4.35
C HIS A 152 -8.75 -10.33 3.79
N VAL A 153 -9.37 -9.39 3.18
CA VAL A 153 -10.76 -9.52 2.69
C VAL A 153 -10.97 -10.72 1.78
#